data_8938e8872663f7973fd9612541b9e8a8
#
_entry.id   8938e8872663f7973fd9612541b9e8a8
#
_cell.length_a   1.000
_cell.length_b   1.000
_cell.length_c   1.000
_cell.angle_alpha   90.00
_cell.angle_beta   90.00
_cell.angle_gamma   90.00
#
_symmetry.space_group_name_H-M   'P 1'
#
loop_
_entity.id
_entity.type
_entity.pdbx_description
1 polymer ?
#
loop_
_entity_poly.entity_id
_entity_poly.type
_entity_poly.pdbx_seq_one_letter_code
_entity_poly.pdbx_strand_id
1 'polypeptide(L)' 'MVELRVKEIAERQGITSAAELARRTGLAFAKANELWKGELTTDGKRSVGVLVLHRVAKALGVKIADLLLEDRMALYPAAA' A
#
# COMPACT_ATOMS: atom_id res chain seq x y z
N MET A 1 -9.75 -6.75 9.34
CA MET A 1 -8.33 -6.40 9.16
C MET A 1 -8.14 -5.76 7.80
N VAL A 2 -7.32 -4.75 7.72
CA VAL A 2 -7.05 -4.05 6.46
C VAL A 2 -5.61 -4.35 6.04
N GLU A 3 -5.44 -4.81 4.83
CA GLU A 3 -4.14 -5.11 4.25
C GLU A 3 -3.81 -4.10 3.17
N LEU A 4 -2.51 -3.94 2.91
CA LEU A 4 -2.06 -3.03 1.87
C LEU A 4 -1.79 -3.81 0.58
N ARG A 5 -2.21 -3.23 -0.54
CA ARG A 5 -2.06 -3.82 -1.87
C ARG A 5 -0.96 -3.16 -2.68
N VAL A 6 0.02 -2.61 -2.01
CA VAL A 6 1.05 -1.83 -2.70
C VAL A 6 1.80 -2.65 -3.74
N LYS A 7 2.25 -3.85 -3.37
CA LYS A 7 2.99 -4.69 -4.29
C LYS A 7 2.17 -5.06 -5.52
N GLU A 8 0.93 -5.45 -5.31
CA GLU A 8 0.04 -5.85 -6.40
C GLU A 8 -0.14 -4.71 -7.40
N ILE A 9 -0.44 -3.53 -6.90
CA ILE A 9 -0.68 -2.38 -7.77
C ILE A 9 0.61 -1.94 -8.45
N ALA A 10 1.73 -1.95 -7.73
CA ALA A 10 3.02 -1.59 -8.30
C ALA A 10 3.40 -2.55 -9.43
N GLU A 11 3.20 -3.84 -9.23
CA GLU A 11 3.52 -4.82 -10.28
C GLU A 11 2.70 -4.62 -11.53
N ARG A 12 1.46 -4.20 -11.39
CA ARG A 12 0.62 -3.88 -12.54
C ARG A 12 1.16 -2.71 -13.36
N GLN A 13 1.97 -1.88 -12.74
CA GLN A 13 2.55 -0.71 -13.38
C GLN A 13 4.01 -0.93 -13.79
N GLY A 14 4.46 -2.17 -13.77
CA GLY A 14 5.80 -2.51 -14.21
C GLY A 14 6.88 -2.32 -13.16
N ILE A 15 6.52 -2.05 -11.91
CA ILE A 15 7.47 -1.96 -10.81
C ILE A 15 7.72 -3.37 -10.30
N THR A 16 8.96 -3.81 -10.38
CA THR A 16 9.29 -5.21 -10.10
C THR A 16 10.10 -5.44 -8.84
N SER A 17 10.45 -4.38 -8.12
CA SER A 17 11.25 -4.52 -6.91
C SER A 17 10.97 -3.40 -5.92
N ALA A 18 11.33 -3.65 -4.66
CA ALA A 18 11.21 -2.64 -3.62
C ALA A 18 12.10 -1.43 -3.90
N ALA A 19 13.27 -1.66 -4.50
CA ALA A 19 14.18 -0.57 -4.83
C ALA A 19 13.56 0.37 -5.86
N GLU A 20 12.87 -0.17 -6.85
CA GLU A 20 12.18 0.64 -7.83
C GLU A 20 10.99 1.37 -7.20
N LEU A 21 10.28 0.71 -6.32
CA LEU A 21 9.19 1.35 -5.59
C LEU A 21 9.71 2.54 -4.79
N ALA A 22 10.86 2.36 -4.12
CA ALA A 22 11.47 3.45 -3.35
C ALA A 22 11.77 4.66 -4.24
N ARG A 23 12.33 4.41 -5.42
CA ARG A 23 12.63 5.51 -6.35
C ARG A 23 11.38 6.22 -6.83
N ARG A 24 10.34 5.45 -7.15
CA ARG A 24 9.10 6.02 -7.66
C ARG A 24 8.35 6.84 -6.62
N THR A 25 8.41 6.40 -5.38
CA THR A 25 7.66 7.04 -4.30
C THR A 25 8.46 8.08 -3.54
N GLY A 26 9.78 8.07 -3.66
CA GLY A 26 10.64 8.94 -2.88
C GLY A 26 10.80 8.50 -1.43
N LEU A 27 10.38 7.29 -1.11
CA LEU A 27 10.53 6.74 0.23
C LEU A 27 11.92 6.14 0.43
N ALA A 28 12.36 6.06 1.70
CA ALA A 28 13.57 5.34 2.02
C ALA A 28 13.39 3.86 1.64
N PHE A 29 14.47 3.21 1.24
CA PHE A 29 14.39 1.82 0.82
C PHE A 29 13.79 0.92 1.90
N ALA A 30 14.18 1.13 3.16
CA ALA A 30 13.66 0.30 4.25
C ALA A 30 12.14 0.35 4.32
N LYS A 31 11.56 1.55 4.18
CA LYS A 31 10.12 1.71 4.22
C LYS A 31 9.45 1.08 2.99
N ALA A 32 10.03 1.31 1.82
CA ALA A 32 9.49 0.71 0.60
C ALA A 32 9.56 -0.81 0.65
N ASN A 33 10.64 -1.35 1.21
CA ASN A 33 10.81 -2.78 1.34
C ASN A 33 9.76 -3.39 2.27
N GLU A 34 9.45 -2.70 3.37
CA GLU A 34 8.41 -3.15 4.29
C GLU A 34 7.04 -3.17 3.61
N LEU A 35 6.75 -2.14 2.82
CA LEU A 35 5.51 -2.09 2.05
C LEU A 35 5.46 -3.19 0.99
N TRP A 36 6.58 -3.43 0.34
CA TRP A 36 6.68 -4.45 -0.71
C TRP A 36 6.44 -5.84 -0.15
N LYS A 37 6.97 -6.10 1.02
CA LYS A 37 6.81 -7.40 1.67
C LYS A 37 5.47 -7.57 2.37
N GLY A 38 4.70 -6.49 2.49
CA GLY A 38 3.42 -6.56 3.19
C GLY A 38 3.56 -6.57 4.70
N GLU A 39 4.69 -6.10 5.21
CA GLU A 39 4.91 -6.07 6.66
C GLU A 39 4.22 -4.93 7.35
N LEU A 40 3.86 -3.88 6.61
CA LEU A 40 3.14 -2.73 7.14
C LEU A 40 1.65 -2.87 6.86
N THR A 41 0.85 -2.58 7.87
CA THR A 41 -0.60 -2.63 7.76
C THR A 41 -1.18 -1.32 8.26
N THR A 42 -2.49 -1.19 8.21
CA THR A 42 -3.16 0.00 8.73
C THR A 42 -3.56 -0.16 10.19
N ASP A 43 -3.33 -1.33 10.76
CA ASP A 43 -3.60 -1.60 12.16
C ASP A 43 -2.43 -2.40 12.73
N GLY A 44 -2.33 -2.43 14.04
CA GLY A 44 -1.28 -3.18 14.70
C GLY A 44 -0.02 -2.39 14.95
N LYS A 45 1.05 -3.09 15.31
CA LYS A 45 2.30 -2.46 15.76
C LYS A 45 3.10 -1.79 14.64
N ARG A 46 2.93 -2.25 13.43
CA ARG A 46 3.68 -1.73 12.27
C ARG A 46 2.75 -1.05 11.30
N SER A 47 1.94 -0.17 11.81
CA SER A 47 1.01 0.56 10.97
C SER A 47 1.73 1.58 10.10
N VAL A 48 1.16 1.84 8.95
CA VAL A 48 1.67 2.84 8.02
C VAL A 48 0.89 4.14 8.20
N GLY A 49 1.61 5.26 8.17
CA GLY A 49 0.97 6.57 8.31
C GLY A 49 0.23 7.00 7.06
N VAL A 50 -0.75 7.88 7.25
CA VAL A 50 -1.55 8.40 6.14
C VAL A 50 -0.70 9.14 5.12
N LEU A 51 0.32 9.89 5.59
CA LEU A 51 1.18 10.62 4.68
C LEU A 51 1.98 9.70 3.76
N VAL A 52 2.41 8.56 4.29
CA VAL A 52 3.12 7.56 3.49
C VAL A 52 2.17 6.97 2.44
N LEU A 53 0.96 6.64 2.85
CA LEU A 53 -0.04 6.11 1.92
C LEU A 53 -0.37 7.12 0.82
N HIS A 54 -0.49 8.39 1.20
CA HIS A 54 -0.75 9.44 0.22
C HIS A 54 0.38 9.53 -0.81
N ARG A 55 1.62 9.48 -0.34
CA ARG A 55 2.78 9.56 -1.23
C ARG A 55 2.81 8.38 -2.20
N VAL A 56 2.57 7.18 -1.70
CA VAL A 56 2.55 5.98 -2.53
C VAL A 56 1.40 6.06 -3.55
N ALA A 57 0.23 6.43 -3.09
CA ALA A 57 -0.93 6.53 -3.97
C ALA A 57 -0.68 7.53 -5.10
N LYS A 58 -0.11 8.69 -4.76
CA LYS A 58 0.18 9.71 -5.75
C LYS A 58 1.22 9.21 -6.76
N ALA A 59 2.25 8.53 -6.29
CA ALA A 59 3.30 8.02 -7.18
C ALA A 59 2.76 6.95 -8.12
N LEU A 60 1.83 6.14 -7.66
CA LEU A 60 1.23 5.08 -8.46
C LEU A 60 0.00 5.55 -9.25
N GLY A 61 -0.42 6.79 -9.07
CA GLY A 61 -1.57 7.32 -9.79
C GLY A 61 -2.89 6.72 -9.38
N VAL A 62 -3.02 6.30 -8.15
CA VAL A 62 -4.24 5.70 -7.63
C VAL A 62 -4.71 6.45 -6.40
N LYS A 63 -5.89 6.12 -5.92
CA LYS A 63 -6.41 6.68 -4.67
C LYS A 63 -5.89 5.88 -3.50
N ILE A 64 -5.83 6.51 -2.32
CA ILE A 64 -5.43 5.80 -1.10
C ILE A 64 -6.31 4.57 -0.89
N ALA A 65 -7.60 4.70 -1.13
CA ALA A 65 -8.55 3.59 -0.98
C ALA A 65 -8.17 2.39 -1.83
N ASP A 66 -7.54 2.62 -2.99
CA ASP A 66 -7.14 1.54 -3.88
C ASP A 66 -5.98 0.72 -3.33
N LEU A 67 -5.23 1.29 -2.39
CA LEU A 67 -4.11 0.59 -1.75
C LEU A 67 -4.56 -0.30 -0.60
N LEU A 68 -5.80 -0.18 -0.18
CA LEU A 68 -6.31 -0.90 0.98
C LEU A 68 -7.17 -2.08 0.54
N LEU A 69 -6.93 -3.22 1.15
CA LEU A 69 -7.76 -4.39 0.95
C LEU A 69 -8.42 -4.72 2.28
N GLU A 70 -9.69 -4.39 2.39
CA GLU A 70 -10.45 -4.71 3.58
C GLU A 70 -10.97 -6.14 3.52
N ASP A 71 -11.26 -6.69 4.68
CA ASP A 71 -11.92 -7.96 4.77
C ASP A 71 -13.24 -7.88 4.01
N ARG A 72 -13.48 -8.81 3.11
CA ARG A 72 -14.70 -8.81 2.33
C ARG A 72 -15.95 -8.86 3.17
N MET A 73 -15.88 -9.55 4.27
CA MET A 73 -17.01 -9.64 5.17
C MET A 73 -17.41 -8.28 5.72
N ALA A 74 -16.44 -7.41 5.90
CA ALA A 74 -16.72 -6.08 6.41
C ALA A 74 -17.29 -5.16 5.36
N LEU A 75 -17.04 -5.42 4.08
CA LEU A 75 -17.51 -4.55 3.01
C LEU A 75 -18.99 -4.74 2.70
N TYR A 76 -19.46 -5.96 2.77
CA TYR A 76 -20.81 -6.26 2.31
C TYR A 76 -21.92 -5.60 3.10
N PRO A 77 -21.83 -5.50 4.41
CA PRO A 77 -22.87 -4.81 5.14
C PRO A 77 -23.05 -3.38 4.70
N ALA A 78 -21.96 -2.73 4.34
CA ALA A 78 -22.04 -1.35 3.89
C ALA A 78 -22.65 -1.25 2.50
N ALA A 79 -22.52 -2.26 1.70
CA ALA A 79 -23.06 -2.28 0.35
C ALA A 79 -24.54 -2.60 0.31
N ALA A 80 -25.05 -3.19 1.34
CA ALA A 80 -26.46 -3.62 1.41
C ALA A 80 -27.43 -2.46 1.60
#